data_dd5039e782b7f1c433cdf31b718f9ce1
#
_entry.id   dd5039e782b7f1c433cdf31b718f9ce1
#
_cell.length_a   1.000
_cell.length_b   1.000
_cell.length_c   1.000
_cell.angle_alpha   90.00
_cell.angle_beta   90.00
_cell.angle_gamma   90.00
#
_symmetry.space_group_name_H-M   'P 1'
#
loop_
_entity.id
_entity.type
_entity.pdbx_description
1 polymer ?
#
loop_
_entity_poly.entity_id
_entity_poly.type
_entity_poly.pdbx_seq_one_letter_code
_entity_poly.pdbx_strand_id
1 'polypeptide(L)'
;ISGNNVYNGSWPGNKYLNIFVVNDAGGAAGYTTNPSIFTGSSMNNGIWFLHDYVGSIGTSDLYSSRTLTHEVGHWLNLDHLWGNNNNPGNASSCTQDDAVDDTPRCIGVTSCNVSSNTCSNDAVDGYWTTDVVDNIENYLEYSYCSKMFTPGQKSRMRAALVSGVAGRNNLWSSSNHTATGLNQTPTICAVDIRSNRNMVCGGDVVEFFDESYNNVNSWSWSFPGGSPSTSTQQNPTVTYANAGTYDVQLQVSDQFGNQLSQNFPNFITVIANPGDLTPFVDDFESATQIPNSDWSVYNPCLLYTSPSPRDSDS
;
A
#
# COMPACT_ATOMS: atom_id res chain seq x y z
N ILE A 1 21.20 5.80 -4.11
CA ILE A 1 20.98 4.67 -3.17
C ILE A 1 21.86 3.56 -3.64
N SER A 2 22.75 3.09 -2.81
CA SER A 2 23.33 1.77 -3.00
C SER A 2 22.30 0.74 -2.51
N GLY A 3 21.25 0.51 -3.31
CA GLY A 3 20.15 -0.42 -2.98
C GLY A 3 20.60 -1.84 -2.67
N ASN A 4 21.82 -2.17 -3.02
CA ASN A 4 22.43 -3.48 -2.74
C ASN A 4 22.64 -3.77 -1.24
N ASN A 5 22.58 -2.77 -0.36
CA ASN A 5 22.85 -2.96 1.06
C ASN A 5 21.59 -3.19 1.90
N VAL A 6 20.39 -2.95 1.34
CA VAL A 6 19.12 -2.98 2.09
C VAL A 6 18.33 -4.25 1.79
N TYR A 7 18.58 -4.89 0.66
CA TYR A 7 17.85 -6.08 0.23
C TYR A 7 18.80 -7.25 -0.03
N ASN A 8 18.45 -8.42 0.45
CA ASN A 8 19.15 -9.67 0.18
C ASN A 8 19.00 -10.13 -1.29
N GLY A 9 19.03 -9.20 -2.22
CA GLY A 9 18.88 -9.41 -3.65
C GLY A 9 17.50 -9.06 -4.18
N SER A 10 17.30 -9.28 -5.46
CA SER A 10 16.02 -9.14 -6.17
C SER A 10 15.56 -10.49 -6.67
N TRP A 11 14.26 -10.64 -6.86
CA TRP A 11 13.72 -11.79 -7.57
C TRP A 11 14.14 -11.75 -9.04
N PRO A 12 14.30 -12.91 -9.72
CA PRO A 12 14.68 -12.92 -11.12
C PRO A 12 13.73 -12.08 -11.99
N GLY A 13 14.26 -11.05 -12.68
CA GLY A 13 13.46 -10.08 -13.42
C GLY A 13 12.74 -10.65 -14.65
N ASN A 14 13.12 -11.84 -15.10
CA ASN A 14 12.40 -12.59 -16.14
C ASN A 14 11.24 -13.43 -15.57
N LYS A 15 11.06 -13.47 -14.25
CA LYS A 15 9.96 -14.18 -13.57
C LYS A 15 9.03 -13.26 -12.82
N TYR A 16 9.52 -12.10 -12.38
CA TYR A 16 8.82 -11.16 -11.51
C TYR A 16 9.06 -9.72 -11.94
N LEU A 17 8.08 -8.87 -11.76
CA LEU A 17 8.30 -7.43 -11.68
C LEU A 17 8.74 -7.11 -10.24
N ASN A 18 9.96 -6.60 -10.10
CA ASN A 18 10.47 -6.15 -8.81
C ASN A 18 10.06 -4.69 -8.58
N ILE A 19 9.50 -4.41 -7.43
CA ILE A 19 9.13 -3.06 -7.00
C ILE A 19 9.84 -2.76 -5.69
N PHE A 20 10.66 -1.71 -5.67
CA PHE A 20 11.46 -1.31 -4.53
C PHE A 20 10.92 -0.01 -3.95
N VAL A 21 10.41 -0.09 -2.73
CA VAL A 21 9.99 1.09 -1.97
C VAL A 21 11.17 1.57 -1.13
N VAL A 22 11.53 2.84 -1.27
CA VAL A 22 12.76 3.39 -0.69
C VAL A 22 12.52 4.74 -0.01
N ASN A 23 13.41 5.12 0.90
CA ASN A 23 13.37 6.43 1.55
C ASN A 23 13.98 7.54 0.68
N ASP A 24 14.79 7.17 -0.32
CA ASP A 24 15.43 8.10 -1.23
C ASP A 24 15.55 7.42 -2.60
N ALA A 25 14.96 8.02 -3.61
CA ALA A 25 15.00 7.58 -5.00
C ALA A 25 15.90 8.48 -5.87
N GLY A 26 16.95 9.07 -5.29
CA GLY A 26 17.89 9.94 -6.02
C GLY A 26 17.28 11.27 -6.44
N GLY A 27 16.30 11.79 -5.67
CA GLY A 27 15.59 13.04 -5.97
C GLY A 27 14.37 12.88 -6.88
N ALA A 28 14.06 11.66 -7.35
CA ALA A 28 12.86 11.37 -8.12
C ALA A 28 11.73 10.82 -7.24
N ALA A 29 10.49 10.97 -7.66
CA ALA A 29 9.32 10.30 -7.04
C ALA A 29 9.36 8.80 -7.27
N GLY A 30 9.78 8.40 -8.46
CA GLY A 30 10.04 7.04 -8.88
C GLY A 30 10.93 7.03 -10.12
N TYR A 31 11.42 5.86 -10.48
CA TYR A 31 12.10 5.64 -11.75
C TYR A 31 12.12 4.16 -12.12
N THR A 32 12.20 3.90 -13.40
CA THR A 32 12.45 2.59 -13.98
C THR A 32 13.25 2.71 -15.27
N THR A 33 13.67 1.59 -15.82
CA THR A 33 14.40 1.53 -17.07
C THR A 33 13.51 0.98 -18.17
N ASN A 34 13.41 1.67 -19.31
CA ASN A 34 12.73 1.15 -20.47
C ASN A 34 13.36 -0.18 -20.91
N PRO A 35 12.58 -1.16 -21.37
CA PRO A 35 13.08 -2.49 -21.75
C PRO A 35 14.21 -2.45 -22.77
N SER A 36 14.18 -1.48 -23.68
CA SER A 36 15.16 -1.30 -24.74
C SER A 36 16.57 -0.93 -24.25
N ILE A 37 16.68 -0.36 -23.05
CA ILE A 37 17.97 0.04 -22.45
C ILE A 37 18.38 -0.84 -21.28
N PHE A 38 17.62 -1.88 -21.00
CA PHE A 38 17.94 -2.84 -19.94
C PHE A 38 19.18 -3.68 -20.27
N THR A 39 20.16 -3.69 -19.37
CA THR A 39 21.47 -4.32 -19.60
C THR A 39 21.85 -5.45 -18.64
N GLY A 40 20.87 -6.13 -18.02
CA GLY A 40 21.15 -7.43 -17.43
C GLY A 40 20.92 -7.63 -15.93
N SER A 41 20.95 -6.63 -15.06
CA SER A 41 20.64 -6.83 -13.64
C SER A 41 19.13 -6.84 -13.40
N SER A 42 18.61 -7.83 -12.66
CA SER A 42 17.19 -7.85 -12.27
C SER A 42 16.78 -6.65 -11.41
N MET A 43 17.73 -6.03 -10.72
CA MET A 43 17.50 -4.77 -9.99
C MET A 43 17.23 -3.61 -10.96
N ASN A 44 17.95 -3.53 -12.07
CA ASN A 44 17.73 -2.51 -13.10
C ASN A 44 16.45 -2.76 -13.91
N ASN A 45 15.91 -3.97 -13.88
CA ASN A 45 14.64 -4.34 -14.51
C ASN A 45 13.44 -4.18 -13.56
N GLY A 46 13.60 -3.43 -12.50
CA GLY A 46 12.57 -3.15 -11.50
C GLY A 46 12.10 -1.70 -11.54
N ILE A 47 11.15 -1.42 -10.69
CA ILE A 47 10.64 -0.07 -10.43
C ILE A 47 11.12 0.34 -9.04
N TRP A 48 11.65 1.55 -8.92
CA TRP A 48 12.08 2.16 -7.67
C TRP A 48 11.23 3.38 -7.41
N PHE A 49 10.65 3.52 -6.22
CA PHE A 49 9.88 4.71 -5.89
C PHE A 49 9.86 5.01 -4.38
N LEU A 50 9.65 6.27 -4.07
CA LEU A 50 9.62 6.77 -2.69
C LEU A 50 8.42 6.20 -1.92
N HIS A 51 8.62 5.92 -0.64
CA HIS A 51 7.55 5.47 0.26
C HIS A 51 6.39 6.47 0.35
N ASP A 52 6.66 7.78 0.22
CA ASP A 52 5.65 8.84 0.23
C ASP A 52 4.73 8.85 -1.01
N TYR A 53 5.02 8.01 -1.99
CA TYR A 53 4.25 7.85 -3.22
C TYR A 53 3.54 6.50 -3.31
N VAL A 54 3.52 5.73 -2.21
CA VAL A 54 2.89 4.39 -2.14
C VAL A 54 1.46 4.51 -1.65
N GLY A 55 0.52 4.08 -2.50
CA GLY A 55 -0.90 4.12 -2.15
C GLY A 55 -1.44 5.54 -1.99
N SER A 56 -2.56 5.68 -1.29
CA SER A 56 -3.25 6.98 -1.09
C SER A 56 -3.56 7.26 0.39
N ILE A 57 -2.87 6.57 1.29
CA ILE A 57 -3.00 6.72 2.75
C ILE A 57 -1.61 6.91 3.37
N GLY A 58 -1.57 7.38 4.62
CA GLY A 58 -0.31 7.64 5.32
C GLY A 58 0.35 8.93 4.83
N THR A 59 1.61 8.86 4.42
CA THR A 59 2.38 10.00 3.91
C THR A 59 2.15 10.29 2.42
N SER A 60 1.49 9.38 1.70
CA SER A 60 1.10 9.56 0.30
C SER A 60 -0.26 10.22 0.18
N ASP A 61 -0.59 10.70 -1.00
CA ASP A 61 -1.88 11.28 -1.36
C ASP A 61 -2.44 10.65 -2.66
N LEU A 62 -3.66 11.07 -3.04
CA LEU A 62 -4.34 10.54 -4.23
C LEU A 62 -3.54 10.78 -5.53
N TYR A 63 -2.75 11.83 -5.59
CA TYR A 63 -1.98 12.20 -6.79
C TYR A 63 -0.64 11.46 -6.81
N SER A 64 0.08 11.46 -5.70
CA SER A 64 1.34 10.76 -5.52
C SER A 64 1.20 9.24 -5.74
N SER A 65 0.05 8.66 -5.38
CA SER A 65 -0.25 7.24 -5.56
C SER A 65 -0.23 6.76 -7.02
N ARG A 66 -0.31 7.68 -7.99
CA ARG A 66 -0.29 7.36 -9.43
C ARG A 66 1.11 7.14 -9.99
N THR A 67 2.15 7.51 -9.23
CA THR A 67 3.54 7.33 -9.62
C THR A 67 3.86 5.89 -10.00
N LEU A 68 3.38 4.90 -9.26
CA LEU A 68 3.59 3.50 -9.63
C LEU A 68 3.01 3.18 -11.01
N THR A 69 1.82 3.70 -11.35
CA THR A 69 1.20 3.50 -12.67
C THR A 69 2.02 4.16 -13.77
N HIS A 70 2.58 5.34 -13.52
CA HIS A 70 3.49 6.04 -14.41
C HIS A 70 4.74 5.18 -14.69
N GLU A 71 5.41 4.71 -13.64
CA GLU A 71 6.61 3.87 -13.78
C GLU A 71 6.33 2.53 -14.46
N VAL A 72 5.16 1.92 -14.23
CA VAL A 72 4.73 0.73 -14.97
C VAL A 72 4.59 1.03 -16.46
N GLY A 73 4.14 2.22 -16.84
CA GLY A 73 4.12 2.67 -18.23
C GLY A 73 5.51 2.61 -18.86
N HIS A 74 6.52 3.21 -18.22
CA HIS A 74 7.91 3.15 -18.68
C HIS A 74 8.46 1.73 -18.68
N TRP A 75 8.20 0.95 -17.64
CA TRP A 75 8.60 -0.44 -17.57
C TRP A 75 8.01 -1.29 -18.72
N LEU A 76 6.86 -0.88 -19.25
CA LEU A 76 6.18 -1.45 -20.42
C LEU A 76 6.49 -0.69 -21.72
N ASN A 77 7.60 0.04 -21.78
CA ASN A 77 8.14 0.68 -22.96
C ASN A 77 7.39 1.91 -23.47
N LEU A 78 6.75 2.65 -22.58
CA LEU A 78 6.24 3.98 -22.90
C LEU A 78 7.28 5.05 -22.56
N ASP A 79 7.36 6.09 -23.35
CA ASP A 79 8.09 7.32 -23.08
C ASP A 79 7.13 8.37 -22.51
N HIS A 80 7.65 9.48 -21.99
CA HIS A 80 6.79 10.63 -21.67
C HIS A 80 6.17 11.19 -22.94
N LEU A 81 4.99 11.80 -22.84
CA LEU A 81 4.29 12.36 -24.01
C LEU A 81 5.11 13.39 -24.79
N TRP A 82 6.05 14.05 -24.14
CA TRP A 82 6.96 15.03 -24.75
C TRP A 82 8.28 14.40 -25.22
N GLY A 83 8.34 13.10 -25.34
CA GLY A 83 9.52 12.34 -25.78
C GLY A 83 10.39 11.79 -24.66
N ASN A 84 11.53 11.22 -25.03
CA ASN A 84 12.40 10.48 -24.12
C ASN A 84 13.31 11.43 -23.31
N ASN A 85 12.73 12.25 -22.45
CA ASN A 85 13.46 13.08 -21.48
C ASN A 85 12.61 13.38 -20.26
N ASN A 86 13.25 13.82 -19.15
CA ASN A 86 12.59 14.11 -17.88
C ASN A 86 12.38 15.61 -17.61
N ASN A 87 12.43 16.46 -18.65
CA ASN A 87 12.35 17.91 -18.51
C ASN A 87 11.08 18.44 -19.19
N PRO A 88 9.92 18.45 -18.50
CA PRO A 88 8.71 19.06 -19.04
C PRO A 88 8.87 20.57 -19.20
N GLY A 89 8.02 21.17 -20.05
CA GLY A 89 7.98 22.61 -20.28
C GLY A 89 9.00 23.12 -21.30
N ASN A 90 9.72 22.25 -21.99
CA ASN A 90 10.69 22.66 -22.99
C ASN A 90 10.05 22.74 -24.38
N ALA A 91 10.01 23.93 -24.98
CA ALA A 91 9.41 24.16 -26.31
C ALA A 91 10.06 23.29 -27.42
N SER A 92 11.31 22.86 -27.29
CA SER A 92 11.95 21.95 -28.25
C SER A 92 11.30 20.56 -28.27
N SER A 93 10.55 20.18 -27.26
CA SER A 93 9.85 18.92 -27.21
C SER A 93 8.70 18.81 -28.24
N CYS A 94 8.19 19.91 -28.76
CA CYS A 94 7.23 19.87 -29.87
C CYS A 94 7.78 19.22 -31.16
N THR A 95 9.09 19.04 -31.26
CA THR A 95 9.73 18.31 -32.39
C THR A 95 10.06 16.86 -32.03
N GLN A 96 9.77 16.44 -30.82
CA GLN A 96 9.94 15.07 -30.34
C GLN A 96 8.59 14.36 -30.30
N ASP A 97 8.64 13.06 -30.08
CA ASP A 97 7.46 12.20 -30.05
C ASP A 97 7.71 11.03 -29.08
N ASP A 98 6.67 10.54 -28.43
CA ASP A 98 6.69 9.32 -27.63
C ASP A 98 6.53 8.05 -28.48
N ALA A 99 6.46 8.18 -29.80
CA ALA A 99 6.23 7.13 -30.78
C ALA A 99 4.91 6.35 -30.56
N VAL A 100 3.85 7.07 -30.17
CA VAL A 100 2.48 6.57 -30.06
C VAL A 100 1.53 7.53 -30.80
N ASP A 101 0.96 7.09 -31.90
CA ASP A 101 0.23 7.95 -32.83
C ASP A 101 -0.98 8.68 -32.23
N ASP A 102 -1.64 8.10 -31.20
CA ASP A 102 -2.85 8.65 -30.58
C ASP A 102 -2.58 9.49 -29.32
N THR A 103 -1.33 9.90 -29.12
CA THR A 103 -0.92 10.92 -28.14
C THR A 103 -0.53 12.20 -28.87
N PRO A 104 -1.19 13.34 -28.59
CA PRO A 104 -0.82 14.61 -29.20
C PRO A 104 0.58 15.06 -28.75
N ARG A 105 1.29 15.76 -29.63
CA ARG A 105 2.58 16.37 -29.29
C ARG A 105 2.42 17.43 -28.20
N CYS A 106 3.25 17.41 -27.20
CA CYS A 106 3.24 18.36 -26.12
C CYS A 106 4.63 18.68 -25.58
N ILE A 107 4.76 19.68 -24.75
CA ILE A 107 6.04 19.97 -24.06
C ILE A 107 6.11 19.32 -22.67
N GLY A 108 5.04 18.68 -22.20
CA GLY A 108 4.88 18.22 -20.84
C GLY A 108 4.55 19.35 -19.87
N VAL A 109 3.64 19.11 -18.93
CA VAL A 109 3.22 20.08 -17.94
C VAL A 109 3.09 19.45 -16.55
N THR A 110 3.17 20.30 -15.52
CA THR A 110 2.98 19.88 -14.12
C THR A 110 1.63 20.34 -13.54
N SER A 111 0.82 21.04 -14.34
CA SER A 111 -0.48 21.54 -13.92
C SER A 111 -1.62 20.77 -14.59
N CYS A 112 -2.78 20.70 -13.92
CA CYS A 112 -3.97 20.04 -14.45
C CYS A 112 -4.85 21.06 -15.21
N ASN A 113 -4.42 21.48 -16.39
CA ASN A 113 -5.23 22.27 -17.30
C ASN A 113 -5.60 21.45 -18.54
N VAL A 114 -6.75 20.79 -18.50
CA VAL A 114 -7.24 19.91 -19.57
C VAL A 114 -7.55 20.60 -20.89
N SER A 115 -7.47 21.93 -20.95
CA SER A 115 -7.59 22.71 -22.17
C SER A 115 -6.24 23.18 -22.70
N SER A 116 -5.13 22.70 -22.12
CA SER A 116 -3.79 23.04 -22.58
C SER A 116 -3.57 22.49 -23.98
N ASN A 117 -2.93 23.30 -24.81
CA ASN A 117 -2.41 22.92 -26.11
C ASN A 117 -1.07 23.63 -26.28
N THR A 118 0.01 22.89 -26.06
CA THR A 118 1.35 23.44 -25.95
C THR A 118 2.16 23.33 -27.24
N CYS A 119 1.72 22.47 -28.15
CA CYS A 119 2.30 22.31 -29.49
C CYS A 119 1.20 22.42 -30.54
N SER A 120 1.52 22.99 -31.67
CA SER A 120 0.55 23.23 -32.76
C SER A 120 0.88 22.46 -34.03
N ASN A 121 1.49 21.29 -33.89
CA ASN A 121 1.99 20.47 -35.01
C ASN A 121 1.55 19.01 -34.95
N ASP A 122 0.42 18.70 -34.33
CA ASP A 122 -0.09 17.35 -34.18
C ASP A 122 -0.38 16.64 -35.52
N ALA A 123 -0.69 17.39 -36.55
CA ALA A 123 -0.97 16.86 -37.88
C ALA A 123 0.29 16.35 -38.63
N VAL A 124 1.49 16.56 -38.10
CA VAL A 124 2.74 16.21 -38.79
C VAL A 124 2.87 14.72 -39.04
N ASP A 125 2.43 13.89 -38.10
CA ASP A 125 2.55 12.42 -38.18
C ASP A 125 1.38 11.76 -38.92
N GLY A 126 0.38 12.56 -39.31
CA GLY A 126 -0.74 12.11 -40.13
C GLY A 126 -1.84 11.34 -39.40
N TYR A 127 -1.72 11.15 -38.10
CA TYR A 127 -2.80 10.59 -37.29
C TYR A 127 -3.90 11.63 -37.02
N TRP A 128 -3.51 12.82 -36.61
CA TRP A 128 -4.40 13.96 -36.45
C TRP A 128 -4.55 14.73 -37.77
N THR A 129 -5.73 15.26 -38.05
CA THR A 129 -5.98 16.10 -39.22
C THR A 129 -5.92 17.59 -38.90
N THR A 130 -5.96 17.94 -37.63
CA THR A 130 -5.92 19.28 -37.07
C THR A 130 -5.14 19.26 -35.79
N ASP A 131 -4.76 20.41 -35.31
CA ASP A 131 -4.19 20.60 -33.99
C ASP A 131 -5.22 20.27 -32.91
N VAL A 132 -4.80 19.59 -31.83
CA VAL A 132 -5.65 19.09 -30.75
C VAL A 132 -5.07 19.45 -29.38
N VAL A 133 -5.89 19.39 -28.33
CA VAL A 133 -5.43 19.64 -26.97
C VAL A 133 -4.53 18.52 -26.46
N ASP A 134 -3.58 18.89 -25.61
CA ASP A 134 -2.66 17.93 -24.98
C ASP A 134 -3.41 16.88 -24.14
N ASN A 135 -2.89 15.69 -24.06
CA ASN A 135 -3.46 14.62 -23.23
C ASN A 135 -3.00 14.74 -21.75
N ILE A 136 -3.43 15.82 -21.08
CA ILE A 136 -3.04 16.16 -19.71
C ILE A 136 -3.42 15.08 -18.67
N GLU A 137 -4.47 14.29 -18.93
CA GLU A 137 -4.95 13.24 -18.04
C GLU A 137 -4.24 11.89 -18.25
N ASN A 138 -3.18 11.89 -19.04
CA ASN A 138 -2.40 10.67 -19.30
C ASN A 138 -1.46 10.34 -18.12
N TYR A 139 -1.27 9.06 -17.83
CA TYR A 139 -0.34 8.64 -16.79
C TYR A 139 1.13 8.96 -17.12
N LEU A 140 1.50 9.14 -18.38
CA LEU A 140 2.86 9.56 -18.80
C LEU A 140 3.06 11.07 -18.85
N GLU A 141 2.08 11.84 -18.40
CA GLU A 141 2.19 13.28 -18.14
C GLU A 141 2.60 13.53 -16.68
N TYR A 142 3.21 14.66 -16.38
CA TYR A 142 3.54 15.04 -15.00
C TYR A 142 2.44 15.84 -14.30
N SER A 143 1.26 15.93 -14.92
CA SER A 143 0.10 16.51 -14.30
C SER A 143 -0.41 15.68 -13.11
N TYR A 144 -1.00 16.31 -12.14
CA TYR A 144 -1.56 15.64 -10.97
C TYR A 144 -2.98 15.08 -11.20
N CYS A 145 -3.54 15.17 -12.40
CA CYS A 145 -4.88 14.62 -12.72
C CYS A 145 -4.86 13.42 -13.65
N SER A 146 -3.74 12.73 -13.77
CA SER A 146 -3.60 11.55 -14.63
C SER A 146 -4.57 10.44 -14.23
N LYS A 147 -5.23 9.83 -15.23
CA LYS A 147 -6.22 8.76 -15.02
C LYS A 147 -6.35 7.78 -16.18
N MET A 148 -5.55 7.92 -17.24
CA MET A 148 -5.70 7.10 -18.43
C MET A 148 -4.40 6.80 -19.16
N PHE A 149 -4.42 5.71 -19.94
CA PHE A 149 -3.56 5.46 -21.08
C PHE A 149 -4.40 5.43 -22.35
N THR A 150 -3.81 5.78 -23.48
CA THR A 150 -4.49 5.71 -24.77
C THR A 150 -4.56 4.26 -25.31
N PRO A 151 -5.42 3.98 -26.31
CA PRO A 151 -5.41 2.68 -27.01
C PRO A 151 -4.07 2.34 -27.65
N GLY A 152 -3.37 3.32 -28.23
CA GLY A 152 -2.03 3.15 -28.80
C GLY A 152 -0.99 2.79 -27.74
N GLN A 153 -0.97 3.52 -26.63
CA GLN A 153 -0.12 3.19 -25.49
C GLN A 153 -0.40 1.78 -24.95
N LYS A 154 -1.66 1.39 -24.79
CA LYS A 154 -2.04 0.02 -24.41
C LYS A 154 -1.50 -1.02 -25.39
N SER A 155 -1.54 -0.73 -26.69
CA SER A 155 -1.02 -1.64 -27.73
C SER A 155 0.49 -1.78 -27.61
N ARG A 156 1.23 -0.68 -27.40
CA ARG A 156 2.68 -0.67 -27.20
C ARG A 156 3.08 -1.40 -25.90
N MET A 157 2.36 -1.18 -24.80
CA MET A 157 2.58 -1.92 -23.55
C MET A 157 2.40 -3.43 -23.72
N ARG A 158 1.39 -3.86 -24.46
CA ARG A 158 1.16 -5.27 -24.77
C ARG A 158 2.26 -5.85 -25.68
N ALA A 159 2.73 -5.09 -26.66
CA ALA A 159 3.86 -5.49 -27.50
C ALA A 159 5.13 -5.68 -26.65
N ALA A 160 5.38 -4.82 -25.66
CA ALA A 160 6.48 -5.00 -24.72
C ALA A 160 6.36 -6.31 -23.92
N LEU A 161 5.17 -6.66 -23.45
CA LEU A 161 4.94 -7.91 -22.71
C LEU A 161 5.16 -9.18 -23.53
N VAL A 162 4.94 -9.15 -24.84
CA VAL A 162 5.20 -10.32 -25.72
C VAL A 162 6.62 -10.34 -26.27
N SER A 163 7.39 -9.28 -26.05
CA SER A 163 8.78 -9.15 -26.49
C SER A 163 9.71 -10.02 -25.64
N GLY A 164 10.76 -10.57 -26.25
CA GLY A 164 11.87 -11.23 -25.55
C GLY A 164 12.81 -10.27 -24.82
N VAL A 165 12.67 -8.95 -25.03
CA VAL A 165 13.52 -7.93 -24.39
C VAL A 165 13.30 -7.94 -22.88
N ALA A 166 14.39 -8.00 -22.13
CA ALA A 166 14.39 -8.09 -20.66
C ALA A 166 13.55 -9.27 -20.12
N GLY A 167 13.28 -10.28 -20.92
CA GLY A 167 12.52 -11.47 -20.53
C GLY A 167 11.02 -11.22 -20.27
N ARG A 168 10.46 -10.13 -20.80
CA ARG A 168 9.04 -9.77 -20.58
C ARG A 168 8.08 -10.87 -21.02
N ASN A 169 8.34 -11.53 -22.15
CA ASN A 169 7.51 -12.62 -22.67
C ASN A 169 7.44 -13.86 -21.76
N ASN A 170 8.38 -14.02 -20.84
CA ASN A 170 8.33 -15.12 -19.87
C ASN A 170 7.35 -14.86 -18.73
N LEU A 171 7.10 -13.59 -18.39
CA LEU A 171 6.30 -13.23 -17.19
C LEU A 171 4.91 -13.86 -17.18
N TRP A 172 4.27 -13.95 -18.33
CA TRP A 172 2.92 -14.49 -18.48
C TRP A 172 2.89 -15.90 -19.11
N SER A 173 4.05 -16.54 -19.27
CA SER A 173 4.12 -17.92 -19.79
C SER A 173 3.57 -18.93 -18.78
N SER A 174 2.94 -20.00 -19.27
CA SER A 174 2.42 -21.07 -18.40
C SER A 174 3.52 -21.72 -17.56
N SER A 175 4.74 -21.83 -18.12
CA SER A 175 5.90 -22.34 -17.39
C SER A 175 6.29 -21.43 -16.23
N ASN A 176 6.25 -20.12 -16.41
CA ASN A 176 6.52 -19.16 -15.35
C ASN A 176 5.41 -19.16 -14.30
N HIS A 177 4.14 -19.22 -14.70
CA HIS A 177 3.01 -19.34 -13.79
C HIS A 177 3.15 -20.57 -12.88
N THR A 178 3.57 -21.70 -13.44
CA THR A 178 3.86 -22.90 -12.64
C THR A 178 5.06 -22.70 -11.72
N ALA A 179 6.16 -22.15 -12.24
CA ALA A 179 7.40 -21.93 -11.49
C ALA A 179 7.26 -20.88 -10.36
N THR A 180 6.31 -19.95 -10.49
CA THR A 180 6.01 -18.90 -9.50
C THR A 180 4.82 -19.23 -8.61
N GLY A 181 4.18 -20.39 -8.82
CA GLY A 181 3.06 -20.86 -8.01
C GLY A 181 1.69 -20.28 -8.39
N LEU A 182 1.59 -19.47 -9.45
CA LEU A 182 0.31 -18.86 -9.87
C LEU A 182 -0.74 -19.88 -10.31
N ASN A 183 -0.32 -21.06 -10.79
CA ASN A 183 -1.20 -22.15 -11.19
C ASN A 183 -1.44 -23.16 -10.05
N GLN A 184 -0.86 -22.93 -8.88
CA GLN A 184 -1.11 -23.77 -7.73
C GLN A 184 -2.44 -23.34 -7.07
N THR A 185 -3.18 -24.30 -6.58
CA THR A 185 -4.30 -23.98 -5.69
C THR A 185 -3.72 -23.31 -4.45
N PRO A 186 -4.10 -22.06 -4.15
CA PRO A 186 -3.57 -21.39 -2.98
C PRO A 186 -3.93 -22.21 -1.74
N THR A 187 -2.93 -22.56 -0.94
CA THR A 187 -3.11 -23.16 0.38
C THR A 187 -2.97 -22.08 1.45
N ILE A 188 -3.56 -22.31 2.62
CA ILE A 188 -3.36 -21.40 3.76
C ILE A 188 -1.86 -21.26 4.01
N CYS A 189 -1.34 -20.03 4.02
CA CYS A 189 0.11 -19.81 4.17
C CYS A 189 0.48 -19.10 5.48
N ALA A 190 -0.47 -18.42 6.12
CA ALA A 190 -0.26 -17.80 7.43
C ALA A 190 -1.59 -17.68 8.17
N VAL A 191 -1.53 -17.83 9.49
CA VAL A 191 -2.59 -17.46 10.42
C VAL A 191 -2.19 -16.15 11.05
N ASP A 192 -3.04 -15.16 10.98
CA ASP A 192 -2.84 -13.86 11.62
C ASP A 192 -4.14 -13.30 12.16
N ILE A 193 -4.04 -12.47 13.19
CA ILE A 193 -5.20 -11.88 13.87
C ILE A 193 -4.95 -10.43 14.24
N ARG A 194 -6.04 -9.70 14.33
CA ARG A 194 -6.08 -8.36 14.92
C ARG A 194 -7.23 -8.27 15.91
N SER A 195 -7.11 -7.40 16.90
CA SER A 195 -8.24 -6.96 17.74
C SER A 195 -8.46 -5.46 17.62
N ASN A 196 -9.65 -5.00 17.98
CA ASN A 196 -9.92 -3.57 18.10
C ASN A 196 -9.11 -2.91 19.24
N ARG A 197 -8.83 -3.68 20.30
CA ARG A 197 -7.98 -3.29 21.44
C ARG A 197 -7.34 -4.54 22.02
N ASN A 198 -6.07 -4.44 22.41
CA ASN A 198 -5.33 -5.50 23.08
C ASN A 198 -5.15 -5.23 24.61
N MET A 199 -5.52 -4.04 25.07
CA MET A 199 -5.55 -3.67 26.47
C MET A 199 -6.96 -3.15 26.81
N VAL A 200 -7.63 -3.76 27.76
CA VAL A 200 -9.03 -3.52 28.09
C VAL A 200 -9.26 -3.60 29.59
N CYS A 201 -10.39 -3.07 30.07
CA CYS A 201 -10.86 -3.24 31.45
C CYS A 201 -11.65 -4.54 31.61
N GLY A 202 -11.70 -5.07 32.83
CA GLY A 202 -12.54 -6.23 33.12
C GLY A 202 -14.01 -5.96 32.80
N GLY A 203 -14.60 -6.81 31.96
CA GLY A 203 -15.97 -6.68 31.46
C GLY A 203 -16.12 -6.00 30.10
N ASP A 204 -15.07 -5.39 29.56
CA ASP A 204 -15.11 -4.80 28.21
C ASP A 204 -15.22 -5.90 27.12
N VAL A 205 -15.84 -5.50 26.01
CA VAL A 205 -15.93 -6.33 24.81
C VAL A 205 -14.72 -6.10 23.93
N VAL A 206 -14.07 -7.17 23.51
CA VAL A 206 -13.01 -7.18 22.51
C VAL A 206 -13.54 -7.77 21.23
N GLU A 207 -13.34 -7.10 20.13
CA GLU A 207 -13.63 -7.60 18.77
C GLU A 207 -12.35 -8.15 18.15
N PHE A 208 -12.40 -9.38 17.65
CA PHE A 208 -11.30 -10.02 16.94
C PHE A 208 -11.58 -10.07 15.47
N PHE A 209 -10.52 -9.98 14.66
CA PHE A 209 -10.57 -10.03 13.22
C PHE A 209 -9.57 -11.07 12.72
N ASP A 210 -10.03 -11.95 11.84
CA ASP A 210 -9.16 -12.85 11.10
C ASP A 210 -8.43 -12.08 10.00
N GLU A 211 -7.11 -12.14 10.01
CA GLU A 211 -6.23 -11.60 8.98
C GLU A 211 -5.38 -12.71 8.33
N SER A 212 -5.82 -13.95 8.41
CA SER A 212 -5.15 -15.11 7.82
C SER A 212 -5.18 -15.07 6.30
N TYR A 213 -4.14 -15.62 5.66
CA TYR A 213 -3.91 -15.53 4.23
C TYR A 213 -4.24 -16.80 3.48
N ASN A 214 -4.88 -16.62 2.31
CA ASN A 214 -5.22 -17.59 1.27
C ASN A 214 -6.32 -18.60 1.66
N ASN A 215 -7.46 -18.47 0.97
CA ASN A 215 -8.55 -19.47 0.92
C ASN A 215 -9.10 -19.97 2.26
N VAL A 216 -8.99 -19.20 3.33
CA VAL A 216 -9.63 -19.53 4.60
C VAL A 216 -11.15 -19.53 4.43
N ASN A 217 -11.82 -20.59 4.87
CA ASN A 217 -13.28 -20.71 4.82
C ASN A 217 -13.91 -21.19 6.13
N SER A 218 -13.10 -21.58 7.13
CA SER A 218 -13.60 -21.91 8.46
C SER A 218 -12.59 -21.57 9.55
N TRP A 219 -13.12 -21.26 10.72
CA TRP A 219 -12.37 -20.74 11.88
C TRP A 219 -12.69 -21.56 13.13
N SER A 220 -11.71 -21.75 13.96
CA SER A 220 -11.85 -22.30 15.30
C SER A 220 -10.97 -21.50 16.25
N TRP A 221 -11.61 -20.59 16.97
CA TRP A 221 -10.97 -19.73 17.96
C TRP A 221 -10.98 -20.37 19.33
N SER A 222 -9.92 -20.13 20.10
CA SER A 222 -9.86 -20.39 21.53
C SER A 222 -9.42 -19.15 22.27
N PHE A 223 -10.19 -18.79 23.31
CA PHE A 223 -10.02 -17.61 24.14
C PHE A 223 -9.96 -18.02 25.61
N PRO A 224 -8.84 -18.56 26.12
CA PRO A 224 -8.69 -18.92 27.53
C PRO A 224 -9.03 -17.70 28.43
N GLY A 225 -9.93 -17.89 29.40
CA GLY A 225 -10.39 -16.83 30.30
C GLY A 225 -11.44 -15.86 29.71
N GLY A 226 -11.74 -15.96 28.44
CA GLY A 226 -12.77 -15.18 27.77
C GLY A 226 -14.16 -15.81 27.78
N SER A 227 -15.17 -15.02 27.51
CA SER A 227 -16.56 -15.47 27.33
C SER A 227 -17.14 -14.85 26.05
N PRO A 228 -17.51 -15.67 25.03
CA PRO A 228 -17.33 -17.11 24.94
C PRO A 228 -15.84 -17.51 24.92
N SER A 229 -15.53 -18.72 25.43
CA SER A 229 -14.15 -19.25 25.42
C SER A 229 -13.72 -19.85 24.08
N THR A 230 -14.67 -20.04 23.15
CA THR A 230 -14.42 -20.54 21.79
C THR A 230 -15.38 -19.89 20.81
N SER A 231 -15.00 -19.81 19.53
CA SER A 231 -15.89 -19.33 18.46
C SER A 231 -15.53 -19.96 17.12
N THR A 232 -16.52 -20.05 16.23
CA THR A 232 -16.33 -20.43 14.82
C THR A 232 -16.66 -19.29 13.85
N GLN A 233 -16.95 -18.12 14.37
CA GLN A 233 -17.15 -16.92 13.53
C GLN A 233 -15.83 -16.41 13.00
N GLN A 234 -15.84 -15.80 11.82
CA GLN A 234 -14.66 -15.17 11.27
C GLN A 234 -14.14 -14.05 12.20
N ASN A 235 -15.05 -13.19 12.64
CA ASN A 235 -14.75 -12.04 13.49
C ASN A 235 -15.60 -12.10 14.76
N PRO A 236 -15.14 -12.82 15.79
CA PRO A 236 -15.90 -12.98 17.04
C PRO A 236 -15.71 -11.79 17.97
N THR A 237 -16.63 -11.69 18.94
CA THR A 237 -16.53 -10.81 20.08
C THR A 237 -16.39 -11.61 21.37
N VAL A 238 -15.54 -11.16 22.28
CA VAL A 238 -15.23 -11.85 23.54
C VAL A 238 -15.13 -10.83 24.69
N THR A 239 -15.62 -11.21 25.86
CA THR A 239 -15.49 -10.43 27.08
C THR A 239 -14.59 -11.15 28.08
N TYR A 240 -13.66 -10.44 28.71
CA TYR A 240 -12.81 -10.94 29.78
C TYR A 240 -13.19 -10.29 31.10
N ALA A 241 -13.59 -11.09 32.09
CA ALA A 241 -14.08 -10.57 33.38
C ALA A 241 -12.94 -10.27 34.38
N ASN A 242 -11.88 -11.06 34.36
CA ASN A 242 -10.82 -10.99 35.33
C ASN A 242 -9.57 -10.32 34.79
N ALA A 243 -8.85 -9.60 35.62
CA ALA A 243 -7.56 -9.02 35.29
C ALA A 243 -6.52 -10.12 35.01
N GLY A 244 -5.67 -9.89 34.05
CA GLY A 244 -4.62 -10.83 33.65
C GLY A 244 -4.20 -10.64 32.20
N THR A 245 -3.28 -11.47 31.76
CA THR A 245 -2.87 -11.59 30.35
C THR A 245 -3.37 -12.90 29.79
N TYR A 246 -3.88 -12.87 28.57
CA TYR A 246 -4.54 -13.99 27.94
C TYR A 246 -3.99 -14.25 26.56
N ASP A 247 -3.74 -15.52 26.28
CA ASP A 247 -3.41 -15.99 24.95
C ASP A 247 -4.68 -16.03 24.09
N VAL A 248 -4.48 -15.93 22.77
CA VAL A 248 -5.51 -16.21 21.79
C VAL A 248 -4.97 -17.22 20.82
N GLN A 249 -5.78 -18.22 20.49
CA GLN A 249 -5.43 -19.22 19.50
C GLN A 249 -6.45 -19.21 18.37
N LEU A 250 -5.96 -19.25 17.15
CA LEU A 250 -6.78 -19.43 15.96
C LEU A 250 -6.29 -20.63 15.17
N GLN A 251 -7.20 -21.53 14.83
CA GLN A 251 -7.05 -22.53 13.79
C GLN A 251 -7.97 -22.17 12.63
N VAL A 252 -7.44 -22.18 11.43
CA VAL A 252 -8.18 -21.95 10.19
C VAL A 252 -8.10 -23.17 9.29
N SER A 253 -9.12 -23.35 8.46
CA SER A 253 -9.12 -24.40 7.43
C SER A 253 -9.62 -23.85 6.09
N ASP A 254 -9.18 -24.51 5.00
CA ASP A 254 -9.65 -24.24 3.65
C ASP A 254 -10.71 -25.27 3.21
N GLN A 255 -11.31 -25.04 2.04
CA GLN A 255 -12.32 -25.94 1.45
C GLN A 255 -11.79 -27.36 1.11
N PHE A 256 -10.47 -27.56 1.11
CA PHE A 256 -9.83 -28.85 0.81
C PHE A 256 -9.46 -29.62 2.08
N GLY A 257 -9.73 -29.05 3.26
CA GLY A 257 -9.43 -29.65 4.56
C GLY A 257 -8.01 -29.42 5.06
N ASN A 258 -7.22 -28.58 4.39
CA ASN A 258 -5.92 -28.15 4.95
C ASN A 258 -6.17 -27.24 6.16
N GLN A 259 -5.37 -27.41 7.20
CA GLN A 259 -5.50 -26.67 8.45
C GLN A 259 -4.17 -26.03 8.83
N LEU A 260 -4.24 -24.84 9.40
CA LEU A 260 -3.11 -24.17 10.02
C LEU A 260 -3.57 -23.53 11.33
N SER A 261 -2.73 -23.58 12.36
CA SER A 261 -3.04 -22.99 13.66
C SER A 261 -1.88 -22.16 14.18
N GLN A 262 -2.20 -21.09 14.88
CA GLN A 262 -1.25 -20.20 15.54
C GLN A 262 -1.74 -19.86 16.94
N ASN A 263 -0.81 -19.86 17.91
CA ASN A 263 -1.03 -19.29 19.24
C ASN A 263 -0.39 -17.91 19.31
N PHE A 264 -1.12 -16.95 19.84
CA PHE A 264 -0.69 -15.58 20.06
C PHE A 264 -0.58 -15.36 21.58
N PRO A 265 0.61 -15.51 22.16
CA PRO A 265 0.79 -15.44 23.60
C PRO A 265 0.63 -14.01 24.10
N ASN A 266 -0.02 -13.86 25.27
CA ASN A 266 -0.24 -12.59 25.93
C ASN A 266 -0.90 -11.52 25.02
N PHE A 267 -1.79 -11.95 24.12
CA PHE A 267 -2.38 -11.08 23.13
C PHE A 267 -3.35 -10.04 23.71
N ILE A 268 -4.07 -10.42 24.78
CA ILE A 268 -4.98 -9.51 25.49
C ILE A 268 -4.46 -9.29 26.92
N THR A 269 -4.40 -8.03 27.30
CA THR A 269 -4.14 -7.61 28.68
C THR A 269 -5.40 -7.00 29.26
N VAL A 270 -5.91 -7.60 30.33
CA VAL A 270 -7.07 -7.08 31.08
C VAL A 270 -6.58 -6.42 32.34
N ILE A 271 -6.89 -5.16 32.49
CA ILE A 271 -6.56 -4.38 33.69
C ILE A 271 -7.69 -4.55 34.70
N ALA A 272 -7.35 -4.68 35.98
CA ALA A 272 -8.36 -4.64 37.03
C ALA A 272 -9.12 -3.32 36.91
N ASN A 273 -10.45 -3.41 36.83
CA ASN A 273 -11.26 -2.23 36.95
C ASN A 273 -11.12 -1.76 38.43
N PRO A 274 -10.52 -0.61 38.69
CA PRO A 274 -10.27 -0.20 40.09
C PRO A 274 -11.54 0.06 40.88
N GLY A 275 -12.72 0.09 40.20
CA GLY A 275 -14.01 0.03 40.86
C GLY A 275 -14.15 1.02 42.05
N ASP A 276 -13.61 2.18 41.94
CA ASP A 276 -13.74 3.17 43.01
C ASP A 276 -15.12 3.81 42.95
N LEU A 277 -15.96 3.40 43.87
CA LEU A 277 -17.33 3.89 44.00
C LEU A 277 -17.39 5.20 44.80
N THR A 278 -16.25 5.72 45.27
CA THR A 278 -16.19 7.00 45.99
C THR A 278 -15.87 8.13 45.02
N PRO A 279 -16.45 9.30 45.19
CA PRO A 279 -16.05 10.48 44.46
C PRO A 279 -14.56 10.74 44.70
N PHE A 280 -13.74 10.57 43.64
CA PHE A 280 -12.33 10.90 43.70
C PHE A 280 -12.19 12.41 43.55
N VAL A 281 -11.54 13.05 44.50
CA VAL A 281 -11.21 14.48 44.47
C VAL A 281 -9.70 14.59 44.57
N ASP A 282 -9.05 14.98 43.50
CA ASP A 282 -7.63 15.32 43.48
C ASP A 282 -7.52 16.82 43.17
N ASP A 283 -6.84 17.55 44.01
CA ASP A 283 -6.60 18.98 43.82
C ASP A 283 -5.44 19.27 42.86
N PHE A 284 -4.72 18.24 42.38
CA PHE A 284 -3.55 18.30 41.51
C PHE A 284 -2.42 19.22 41.96
N GLU A 285 -2.66 20.05 42.96
CA GLU A 285 -1.71 21.05 43.47
C GLU A 285 -0.76 20.45 44.50
N SER A 286 -1.18 19.37 45.13
CA SER A 286 -0.36 18.63 46.11
C SER A 286 0.52 17.54 45.48
N ALA A 287 0.34 17.20 44.22
CA ALA A 287 1.12 16.17 43.54
C ALA A 287 2.46 16.75 43.04
N THR A 288 3.55 16.33 43.66
CA THR A 288 4.90 16.73 43.27
C THR A 288 5.47 15.93 42.11
N GLN A 289 4.83 14.83 41.75
CA GLN A 289 5.19 13.97 40.62
C GLN A 289 3.97 13.22 40.09
N ILE A 290 3.84 13.15 38.77
CA ILE A 290 2.93 12.25 38.06
C ILE A 290 3.80 11.26 37.22
N PRO A 291 3.61 9.94 37.31
CA PRO A 291 2.59 9.22 38.08
C PRO A 291 2.90 9.12 39.59
N ASN A 292 1.88 9.20 40.41
CA ASN A 292 1.93 8.81 41.81
C ASN A 292 1.24 7.46 42.03
N SER A 293 1.01 7.00 43.26
CA SER A 293 0.35 5.73 43.56
C SER A 293 -1.06 5.60 42.97
N ASP A 294 -1.71 6.74 42.71
CA ASP A 294 -3.12 6.83 42.33
C ASP A 294 -3.29 7.11 40.84
N TRP A 295 -2.19 7.48 40.14
CA TRP A 295 -2.17 7.83 38.71
C TRP A 295 -1.13 7.04 37.94
N SER A 296 -1.55 6.38 36.87
CA SER A 296 -0.65 5.86 35.87
C SER A 296 -0.72 6.71 34.61
N VAL A 297 0.41 6.88 33.92
CA VAL A 297 0.52 7.67 32.65
C VAL A 297 -0.41 7.16 31.56
N TYR A 298 -0.88 5.93 31.68
CA TYR A 298 -1.85 5.34 30.79
C TYR A 298 -2.73 4.32 31.53
N ASN A 299 -3.97 4.69 31.81
CA ASN A 299 -4.99 3.76 32.29
C ASN A 299 -6.27 3.96 31.45
N PRO A 300 -6.52 3.11 30.45
CA PRO A 300 -7.70 3.24 29.59
C PRO A 300 -9.02 3.08 30.35
N CYS A 301 -9.00 2.50 31.55
CA CYS A 301 -10.18 2.32 32.40
C CYS A 301 -10.57 3.56 33.18
N LEU A 302 -9.67 4.52 33.37
CA LEU A 302 -9.92 5.76 34.13
C LEU A 302 -10.29 6.96 33.23
N LEU A 303 -10.02 6.89 31.91
CA LEU A 303 -10.30 8.00 30.99
C LEU A 303 -11.80 8.36 30.82
N TYR A 304 -12.70 7.53 31.33
CA TYR A 304 -14.15 7.77 31.22
C TYR A 304 -14.83 8.30 32.49
N THR A 305 -14.09 8.49 33.59
CA THR A 305 -14.67 8.90 34.85
C THR A 305 -14.23 10.28 35.32
N SER A 306 -13.32 10.94 34.64
CA SER A 306 -12.97 12.33 34.94
C SER A 306 -13.80 13.29 34.09
N PRO A 307 -14.72 14.07 34.65
CA PRO A 307 -15.24 15.21 33.91
C PRO A 307 -14.06 16.15 33.64
N SER A 308 -13.83 16.49 32.38
CA SER A 308 -12.95 17.58 32.01
C SER A 308 -13.27 18.79 32.88
N PRO A 309 -12.28 19.47 33.48
CA PRO A 309 -12.55 20.74 34.14
C PRO A 309 -13.21 21.63 33.08
N ARG A 310 -14.45 21.98 33.30
CA ARG A 310 -15.04 23.10 32.55
C ARG A 310 -14.31 24.33 33.05
N ASP A 311 -13.59 24.98 32.18
CA ASP A 311 -13.19 26.36 32.43
C ASP A 311 -14.45 27.15 32.76
N SER A 312 -14.59 27.45 34.02
CA SER A 312 -15.56 28.42 34.53
C SER A 312 -14.91 29.78 34.45
N ASP A 313 -14.70 30.26 33.23
CA ASP A 313 -14.44 31.69 33.01
C ASP A 313 -15.78 32.39 32.83
N SER A 314 -16.19 33.05 33.89
CA SER A 314 -17.20 34.10 33.91
C SER A 314 -16.62 35.41 33.41
#